data_9b76f9af4771f0e56e2dae7581d71744
#
_entry.id   9b76f9af4771f0e56e2dae7581d71744
#
_cell.length_a   1.000
_cell.length_b   1.000
_cell.length_c   1.000
_cell.angle_alpha   90.00
_cell.angle_beta   90.00
_cell.angle_gamma   90.00
#
_symmetry.space_group_name_H-M   'P 1'
#
loop_
_entity.id
_entity.type
_entity.pdbx_description
1 polymer ?
#
loop_
_entity_poly.entity_id
_entity_poly.type
_entity_poly.pdbx_seq_one_letter_code
_entity_poly.pdbx_strand_id
1 'polypeptide(L)'
;ELSDYGLIDALSFVNDKEERKRIIVLEDIDCLFDTTRKEGDEHNMITLQSLLNCLDGYMCSEGTLLFMTANNPDKLDYAMVRSCRIDHKLELGYANEYQVKSIFTTFLPNQSNHFDKFYKKIRHMEVTTAMLQEFLFYNRKCENILDHHDKFVEIVSKNKPAELSGENKEKNIYM
;
A
#
# COMPACT_ATOMS: atom_id res chain seq x y z
N GLU A 1 -12.36 17.89 -2.77
CA GLU A 1 -11.15 17.78 -3.62
C GLU A 1 -10.00 18.46 -2.90
N LEU A 2 -8.85 17.83 -2.86
CA LEU A 2 -7.68 18.31 -2.13
C LEU A 2 -6.87 19.20 -3.06
N SER A 3 -6.79 20.50 -2.76
CA SER A 3 -5.95 21.49 -3.45
C SER A 3 -4.68 21.76 -2.64
N ASP A 4 -3.71 22.48 -3.22
CA ASP A 4 -2.53 22.95 -2.48
C ASP A 4 -2.91 23.69 -1.20
N TYR A 5 -3.92 24.58 -1.27
CA TYR A 5 -4.45 25.26 -0.08
C TYR A 5 -5.05 24.30 0.93
N GLY A 6 -5.81 23.30 0.47
CA GLY A 6 -6.40 22.29 1.35
C GLY A 6 -5.35 21.41 2.02
N LEU A 7 -4.27 21.08 1.29
CA LEU A 7 -3.13 20.33 1.87
C LEU A 7 -2.40 21.18 2.92
N ILE A 8 -2.09 22.42 2.59
CA ILE A 8 -1.44 23.37 3.49
C ILE A 8 -2.30 23.58 4.74
N ASP A 9 -3.59 23.81 4.57
CA ASP A 9 -4.54 24.00 5.66
C ASP A 9 -4.61 22.77 6.53
N ALA A 10 -4.79 21.59 5.97
CA ALA A 10 -4.82 20.33 6.71
C ALA A 10 -3.54 20.06 7.50
N LEU A 11 -2.37 20.45 6.98
CA LEU A 11 -1.09 20.29 7.63
C LEU A 11 -0.77 21.44 8.62
N SER A 12 -1.26 22.64 8.38
CA SER A 12 -1.04 23.83 9.23
C SER A 12 -2.05 23.98 10.38
N PHE A 13 -3.15 23.24 10.38
CA PHE A 13 -4.21 23.28 11.41
C PHE A 13 -3.72 23.01 12.85
N VAL A 14 -2.44 23.16 13.04
CA VAL A 14 -1.73 22.67 14.17
C VAL A 14 -0.93 23.71 14.92
N ASN A 15 -1.26 24.92 14.86
CA ASN A 15 -0.77 25.94 15.80
C ASN A 15 -1.44 25.86 17.18
N ASP A 16 -1.90 24.68 17.58
CA ASP A 16 -2.36 24.49 18.95
C ASP A 16 -1.13 24.37 19.86
N LYS A 17 -1.11 25.15 20.93
CA LYS A 17 -0.01 25.29 21.89
C LYS A 17 0.34 24.01 22.69
N GLU A 18 -0.24 22.89 22.34
CA GLU A 18 0.05 21.58 22.91
C GLU A 18 0.95 20.80 21.96
N GLU A 19 2.09 20.34 22.44
CA GLU A 19 3.03 19.41 21.76
C GLU A 19 2.36 18.04 21.53
N ARG A 20 1.42 17.96 20.62
CA ARG A 20 0.76 16.69 20.27
C ARG A 20 1.55 15.98 19.19
N LYS A 21 1.97 14.75 19.47
CA LYS A 21 2.51 13.83 18.45
C LYS A 21 1.41 13.54 17.43
N ARG A 22 1.75 13.55 16.14
CA ARG A 22 0.81 13.34 15.03
C ARG A 22 1.26 12.28 14.10
N ILE A 23 0.28 11.67 13.48
CA ILE A 23 0.47 10.75 12.37
C ILE A 23 -0.35 11.31 11.21
N ILE A 24 0.32 11.57 10.10
CA ILE A 24 -0.28 11.98 8.83
C ILE A 24 -0.10 10.83 7.85
N VAL A 25 -1.15 10.46 7.15
CA VAL A 25 -1.10 9.39 6.14
C VAL A 25 -1.55 9.99 4.81
N LEU A 26 -0.69 9.89 3.80
CA LEU A 26 -0.99 10.26 2.42
C LEU A 26 -1.05 8.96 1.60
N GLU A 27 -2.26 8.59 1.20
CA GLU A 27 -2.49 7.34 0.47
C GLU A 27 -2.43 7.56 -1.05
N ASP A 28 -1.91 6.54 -1.77
CA ASP A 28 -1.87 6.46 -3.23
C ASP A 28 -1.27 7.70 -3.91
N ILE A 29 -0.14 8.18 -3.37
CA ILE A 29 0.51 9.42 -3.85
C ILE A 29 0.95 9.35 -5.32
N ASP A 30 1.18 8.17 -5.87
CA ASP A 30 1.49 7.95 -7.30
C ASP A 30 0.31 8.33 -8.22
N CYS A 31 -0.92 8.33 -7.71
CA CYS A 31 -2.09 8.81 -8.46
C CYS A 31 -2.06 10.32 -8.72
N LEU A 32 -1.30 11.10 -7.94
CA LEU A 32 -1.17 12.55 -8.14
C LEU A 32 -0.37 12.88 -9.41
N PHE A 33 0.51 11.98 -9.84
CA PHE A 33 1.44 12.18 -10.96
C PHE A 33 1.03 11.44 -12.23
N ASP A 34 -0.20 10.98 -12.32
CA ASP A 34 -0.69 10.27 -13.51
C ASP A 34 -0.95 11.28 -14.63
N THR A 35 -0.09 11.26 -15.66
CA THR A 35 -0.14 12.16 -16.83
C THR A 35 -1.33 11.90 -17.76
N THR A 36 -2.15 10.89 -17.47
CA THR A 36 -3.33 10.55 -18.28
C THR A 36 -4.58 11.37 -17.93
N ARG A 37 -4.51 12.25 -16.92
CA ARG A 37 -5.62 13.13 -16.55
C ARG A 37 -5.84 14.19 -17.61
N LYS A 38 -7.10 14.38 -18.01
CA LYS A 38 -7.50 15.32 -19.07
C LYS A 38 -7.19 16.75 -18.63
N GLU A 39 -6.64 17.54 -19.58
CA GLU A 39 -6.54 18.99 -19.50
C GLU A 39 -7.93 19.59 -19.20
N GLY A 40 -8.09 20.22 -18.06
CA GLY A 40 -9.34 20.86 -17.64
C GLY A 40 -9.57 20.98 -16.13
N ASP A 41 -8.86 20.18 -15.31
CA ASP A 41 -9.01 20.18 -13.84
C ASP A 41 -7.87 20.92 -13.11
N GLU A 42 -7.28 21.93 -13.73
CA GLU A 42 -6.07 22.59 -13.23
C GLU A 42 -6.26 23.36 -11.89
N HIS A 43 -7.48 23.57 -11.44
CA HIS A 43 -7.73 24.42 -10.27
C HIS A 43 -7.73 23.69 -8.92
N ASN A 44 -7.66 22.34 -8.89
CA ASN A 44 -7.79 21.58 -7.64
C ASN A 44 -6.72 20.48 -7.48
N MET A 45 -5.54 20.67 -8.03
CA MET A 45 -4.49 19.65 -7.96
C MET A 45 -3.44 20.03 -6.92
N ILE A 46 -3.00 19.02 -6.16
CA ILE A 46 -1.79 19.15 -5.35
C ILE A 46 -0.61 19.19 -6.31
N THR A 47 0.21 20.23 -6.18
CA THR A 47 1.45 20.33 -6.97
C THR A 47 2.58 19.54 -6.32
N LEU A 48 3.52 19.04 -7.15
CA LEU A 48 4.74 18.43 -6.64
C LEU A 48 5.47 19.37 -5.67
N GLN A 49 5.51 20.66 -5.97
CA GLN A 49 6.20 21.65 -5.13
C GLN A 49 5.56 21.77 -3.74
N SER A 50 4.24 21.80 -3.65
CA SER A 50 3.52 21.85 -2.37
C SER A 50 3.78 20.60 -1.54
N LEU A 51 3.76 19.42 -2.19
CA LEU A 51 4.07 18.17 -1.50
C LEU A 51 5.52 18.11 -1.02
N LEU A 52 6.49 18.56 -1.85
CA LEU A 52 7.89 18.64 -1.46
C LEU A 52 8.11 19.58 -0.27
N ASN A 53 7.43 20.73 -0.25
CA ASN A 53 7.51 21.67 0.87
C ASN A 53 6.97 21.04 2.18
N CYS A 54 5.96 20.20 2.07
CA CYS A 54 5.46 19.41 3.21
C CYS A 54 6.51 18.41 3.71
N LEU A 55 7.15 17.68 2.80
CA LEU A 55 8.17 16.68 3.12
C LEU A 55 9.45 17.30 3.70
N ASP A 56 9.84 18.48 3.25
CA ASP A 56 11.02 19.21 3.75
C ASP A 56 10.81 19.78 5.17
N GLY A 57 9.69 19.48 5.81
CA GLY A 57 9.43 19.84 7.20
C GLY A 57 9.01 21.31 7.40
N TYR A 58 8.91 22.11 6.34
CA TYR A 58 8.54 23.52 6.47
C TYR A 58 7.10 23.69 7.04
N MET A 59 6.26 22.69 6.84
CA MET A 59 4.86 22.71 7.31
C MET A 59 4.57 21.67 8.40
N CYS A 60 5.49 20.77 8.69
CA CYS A 60 5.33 19.76 9.72
C CYS A 60 5.99 20.24 11.02
N SER A 61 5.22 20.28 12.12
CA SER A 61 5.78 20.53 13.44
C SER A 61 6.65 19.35 13.93
N GLU A 62 7.58 19.60 14.80
CA GLU A 62 8.38 18.55 15.47
C GLU A 62 7.46 17.48 16.08
N GLY A 63 7.86 16.21 15.98
CA GLY A 63 7.08 15.07 16.48
C GLY A 63 5.97 14.58 15.55
N THR A 64 5.87 15.08 14.31
CA THR A 64 4.96 14.56 13.28
C THR A 64 5.57 13.36 12.57
N LEU A 65 4.81 12.25 12.47
CA LEU A 65 5.15 11.11 11.65
C LEU A 65 4.32 11.18 10.36
N LEU A 66 4.99 11.12 9.20
CA LEU A 66 4.35 11.11 7.90
C LEU A 66 4.51 9.73 7.25
N PHE A 67 3.40 9.11 6.87
CA PHE A 67 3.37 7.89 6.09
C PHE A 67 2.83 8.20 4.70
N MET A 68 3.45 7.58 3.70
CA MET A 68 2.98 7.67 2.32
C MET A 68 2.84 6.27 1.74
N THR A 69 1.77 6.02 0.99
CA THR A 69 1.63 4.78 0.21
C THR A 69 1.68 5.08 -1.28
N ALA A 70 2.25 4.15 -2.06
CA ALA A 70 2.27 4.19 -3.50
C ALA A 70 2.17 2.76 -4.04
N ASN A 71 1.36 2.56 -5.07
CA ASN A 71 1.24 1.27 -5.76
C ASN A 71 2.31 1.13 -6.85
N ASN A 72 2.73 2.24 -7.45
CA ASN A 72 3.79 2.28 -8.45
C ASN A 72 4.82 3.36 -8.09
N PRO A 73 5.84 3.00 -7.29
CA PRO A 73 6.87 3.96 -6.87
C PRO A 73 7.68 4.54 -8.02
N ASP A 74 7.75 3.87 -9.18
CA ASP A 74 8.47 4.37 -10.35
C ASP A 74 7.81 5.60 -10.99
N LYS A 75 6.53 5.85 -10.68
CA LYS A 75 5.83 7.08 -11.10
C LYS A 75 6.18 8.28 -10.23
N LEU A 76 6.78 8.06 -9.06
CA LEU A 76 7.13 9.14 -8.15
C LEU A 76 8.37 9.88 -8.65
N ASP A 77 8.31 11.23 -8.58
CA ASP A 77 9.48 12.03 -8.88
C ASP A 77 10.64 11.70 -7.94
N TYR A 78 11.85 11.59 -8.50
CA TYR A 78 13.06 11.30 -7.73
C TYR A 78 13.27 12.28 -6.56
N ALA A 79 12.86 13.55 -6.74
CA ALA A 79 12.93 14.56 -5.70
C ALA A 79 12.13 14.20 -4.45
N MET A 80 11.05 13.41 -4.57
CA MET A 80 10.25 12.96 -3.43
C MET A 80 10.90 11.82 -2.66
N VAL A 81 11.53 10.90 -3.39
CA VAL A 81 12.03 9.64 -2.82
C VAL A 81 13.51 9.68 -2.42
N ARG A 82 14.16 10.84 -2.61
CA ARG A 82 15.57 11.00 -2.23
C ARG A 82 15.76 10.95 -0.70
N SER A 83 16.99 10.63 -0.30
CA SER A 83 17.43 10.68 1.11
C SER A 83 17.14 12.06 1.73
N CYS A 84 16.90 12.11 3.03
CA CYS A 84 16.49 13.28 3.82
C CYS A 84 15.02 13.71 3.64
N ARG A 85 14.21 13.02 2.82
CA ARG A 85 12.76 13.22 2.74
C ARG A 85 11.99 12.00 3.17
N ILE A 86 12.50 10.81 2.81
CA ILE A 86 11.94 9.54 3.24
C ILE A 86 13.03 8.81 4.03
N ASP A 87 12.80 8.65 5.33
CA ASP A 87 13.73 7.97 6.23
C ASP A 87 13.67 6.46 6.06
N HIS A 88 12.46 5.92 5.82
CA HIS A 88 12.24 4.48 5.70
C HIS A 88 11.35 4.16 4.49
N LYS A 89 11.81 3.23 3.66
CA LYS A 89 11.05 2.67 2.54
C LYS A 89 10.76 1.22 2.85
N LEU A 90 9.50 0.83 2.75
CA LEU A 90 9.04 -0.54 3.00
C LEU A 90 8.22 -1.01 1.81
N GLU A 91 8.66 -2.09 1.20
CA GLU A 91 7.89 -2.79 0.17
C GLU A 91 6.95 -3.80 0.82
N LEU A 92 5.66 -3.71 0.47
CA LEU A 92 4.64 -4.67 0.85
C LEU A 92 4.38 -5.62 -0.32
N GLY A 93 5.17 -6.69 -0.39
CA GLY A 93 5.08 -7.70 -1.43
C GLY A 93 4.09 -8.82 -1.12
N TYR A 94 4.33 -9.99 -1.72
CA TYR A 94 3.53 -11.19 -1.49
C TYR A 94 3.70 -11.73 -0.07
N ALA A 95 2.63 -12.38 0.43
CA ALA A 95 2.60 -12.90 1.79
C ALA A 95 3.59 -14.06 1.98
N ASN A 96 4.44 -13.95 2.98
CA ASN A 96 5.31 -15.04 3.41
C ASN A 96 4.56 -16.08 4.27
N GLU A 97 5.19 -17.21 4.54
CA GLU A 97 4.58 -18.30 5.32
C GLU A 97 4.04 -17.85 6.68
N TYR A 98 4.80 -17.02 7.38
CA TYR A 98 4.39 -16.50 8.69
C TYR A 98 3.10 -15.68 8.60
N GLN A 99 3.02 -14.79 7.61
CA GLN A 99 1.85 -13.96 7.39
C GLN A 99 0.64 -14.82 6.98
N VAL A 100 0.83 -15.77 6.06
CA VAL A 100 -0.22 -16.71 5.65
C VAL A 100 -0.73 -17.49 6.86
N LYS A 101 0.16 -18.01 7.71
CA LYS A 101 -0.21 -18.79 8.90
C LYS A 101 -0.98 -17.94 9.90
N SER A 102 -0.51 -16.72 10.17
CA SER A 102 -1.15 -15.81 11.11
C SER A 102 -2.58 -15.47 10.67
N ILE A 103 -2.76 -15.11 9.40
CA ILE A 103 -4.07 -14.78 8.83
C ILE A 103 -4.98 -16.03 8.84
N PHE A 104 -4.47 -17.17 8.39
CA PHE A 104 -5.22 -18.43 8.35
C PHE A 104 -5.75 -18.81 9.72
N THR A 105 -4.90 -18.79 10.74
CA THR A 105 -5.30 -19.17 12.11
C THR A 105 -6.28 -18.17 12.74
N THR A 106 -6.19 -16.89 12.36
CA THR A 106 -7.13 -15.86 12.80
C THR A 106 -8.53 -16.09 12.25
N PHE A 107 -8.64 -16.41 10.95
CA PHE A 107 -9.94 -16.64 10.29
C PHE A 107 -10.52 -18.03 10.56
N LEU A 108 -9.66 -19.05 10.69
CA LEU A 108 -10.03 -20.44 10.81
C LEU A 108 -9.35 -21.12 12.03
N PRO A 109 -9.61 -20.65 13.26
CA PRO A 109 -8.94 -21.21 14.45
C PRO A 109 -9.23 -22.70 14.65
N ASN A 110 -10.44 -23.14 14.28
CA ASN A 110 -10.87 -24.54 14.42
C ASN A 110 -10.30 -25.48 13.32
N GLN A 111 -9.67 -24.92 12.30
CA GLN A 111 -9.07 -25.65 11.18
C GLN A 111 -7.54 -25.47 11.11
N SER A 112 -6.90 -25.06 12.20
CA SER A 112 -5.45 -24.80 12.25
C SER A 112 -4.62 -26.04 11.87
N ASN A 113 -5.13 -27.24 12.08
CA ASN A 113 -4.53 -28.50 11.66
C ASN A 113 -4.51 -28.70 10.13
N HIS A 114 -5.29 -27.94 9.38
CA HIS A 114 -5.31 -27.98 7.92
C HIS A 114 -4.28 -27.02 7.29
N PHE A 115 -3.63 -26.17 8.08
CA PHE A 115 -2.71 -25.14 7.59
C PHE A 115 -1.62 -25.72 6.68
N ASP A 116 -0.90 -26.74 7.10
CA ASP A 116 0.23 -27.30 6.34
C ASP A 116 -0.21 -27.80 4.95
N LYS A 117 -1.38 -28.46 4.91
CA LYS A 117 -1.96 -28.93 3.64
C LYS A 117 -2.40 -27.78 2.76
N PHE A 118 -2.99 -26.76 3.35
CA PHE A 118 -3.40 -25.54 2.66
C PHE A 118 -2.18 -24.80 2.11
N TYR A 119 -1.20 -24.51 2.96
CA TYR A 119 0.00 -23.79 2.57
C TYR A 119 0.79 -24.51 1.48
N LYS A 120 0.91 -25.83 1.56
CA LYS A 120 1.57 -26.63 0.51
C LYS A 120 0.94 -26.45 -0.87
N LYS A 121 -0.37 -26.21 -0.94
CA LYS A 121 -1.08 -25.98 -2.21
C LYS A 121 -0.84 -24.58 -2.77
N ILE A 122 -0.59 -23.56 -1.92
CA ILE A 122 -0.53 -22.16 -2.34
C ILE A 122 0.87 -21.55 -2.34
N ARG A 123 1.88 -22.17 -1.69
CA ARG A 123 3.23 -21.60 -1.50
C ARG A 123 3.99 -21.24 -2.77
N HIS A 124 3.56 -21.74 -3.92
CA HIS A 124 4.12 -21.43 -5.24
C HIS A 124 3.38 -20.34 -5.98
N MET A 125 2.33 -19.79 -5.36
CA MET A 125 1.50 -18.75 -5.92
C MET A 125 1.91 -17.40 -5.37
N GLU A 126 1.76 -16.37 -6.16
CA GLU A 126 1.95 -14.97 -5.77
C GLU A 126 0.69 -14.47 -5.06
N VAL A 127 0.66 -14.60 -3.75
CA VAL A 127 -0.51 -14.32 -2.92
C VAL A 127 -0.27 -13.07 -2.09
N THR A 128 -1.12 -12.07 -2.23
CA THR A 128 -1.13 -10.93 -1.31
C THR A 128 -1.95 -11.25 -0.05
N THR A 129 -1.71 -10.50 1.01
CA THR A 129 -2.50 -10.64 2.26
C THR A 129 -3.97 -10.32 2.01
N ALA A 130 -4.29 -9.40 1.10
CA ALA A 130 -5.67 -9.02 0.74
C ALA A 130 -6.41 -10.19 0.08
N MET A 131 -5.81 -10.85 -0.93
CA MET A 131 -6.38 -12.03 -1.58
C MET A 131 -6.68 -13.14 -0.59
N LEU A 132 -5.75 -13.37 0.34
CA LEU A 132 -5.89 -14.39 1.36
C LEU A 132 -7.03 -14.05 2.33
N GLN A 133 -7.11 -12.79 2.78
CA GLN A 133 -8.17 -12.33 3.67
C GLN A 133 -9.55 -12.43 2.99
N GLU A 134 -9.67 -12.00 1.75
CA GLU A 134 -10.90 -12.13 0.97
C GLU A 134 -11.37 -13.59 0.94
N PHE A 135 -10.50 -14.50 0.52
CA PHE A 135 -10.83 -15.92 0.43
C PHE A 135 -11.27 -16.50 1.77
N LEU A 136 -10.50 -16.27 2.83
CA LEU A 136 -10.78 -16.81 4.16
C LEU A 136 -12.03 -16.20 4.78
N PHE A 137 -12.28 -14.92 4.56
CA PHE A 137 -13.49 -14.26 5.02
C PHE A 137 -14.76 -14.89 4.43
N TYR A 138 -14.79 -15.08 3.10
CA TYR A 138 -15.94 -15.71 2.45
C TYR A 138 -16.15 -17.16 2.86
N ASN A 139 -15.06 -17.89 3.15
CA ASN A 139 -15.12 -19.30 3.50
C ASN A 139 -14.99 -19.59 5.01
N ARG A 140 -15.08 -18.57 5.88
CA ARG A 140 -14.86 -18.72 7.35
C ARG A 140 -15.82 -19.67 8.06
N LYS A 141 -16.96 -20.00 7.45
CA LYS A 141 -17.96 -20.91 7.99
C LYS A 141 -17.97 -22.28 7.30
N CYS A 142 -17.03 -22.56 6.39
CA CYS A 142 -16.96 -23.86 5.72
C CYS A 142 -16.48 -24.95 6.68
N GLU A 143 -16.92 -26.17 6.46
CA GLU A 143 -16.49 -27.33 7.25
C GLU A 143 -15.02 -27.71 6.98
N ASN A 144 -14.59 -27.61 5.72
CA ASN A 144 -13.23 -27.92 5.32
C ASN A 144 -12.75 -26.94 4.25
N ILE A 145 -11.77 -26.12 4.60
CA ILE A 145 -11.22 -25.09 3.71
C ILE A 145 -10.51 -25.67 2.49
N LEU A 146 -9.99 -26.91 2.60
CA LEU A 146 -9.25 -27.55 1.52
C LEU A 146 -10.11 -27.87 0.29
N ASP A 147 -11.43 -27.97 0.46
CA ASP A 147 -12.38 -28.25 -0.61
C ASP A 147 -12.68 -27.01 -1.48
N HIS A 148 -12.26 -25.84 -1.02
CA HIS A 148 -12.47 -24.55 -1.70
C HIS A 148 -11.23 -24.02 -2.43
N HIS A 149 -10.21 -24.83 -2.61
CA HIS A 149 -8.95 -24.44 -3.25
C HIS A 149 -9.14 -23.78 -4.62
N ASP A 150 -10.06 -24.29 -5.45
CA ASP A 150 -10.30 -23.78 -6.80
C ASP A 150 -10.79 -22.32 -6.78
N LYS A 151 -11.63 -21.96 -5.79
CA LYS A 151 -12.06 -20.58 -5.57
C LYS A 151 -10.89 -19.65 -5.24
N PHE A 152 -9.92 -20.16 -4.49
CA PHE A 152 -8.71 -19.38 -4.17
C PHE A 152 -7.86 -19.13 -5.41
N VAL A 153 -7.68 -20.16 -6.25
CA VAL A 153 -6.98 -20.03 -7.54
C VAL A 153 -7.65 -18.99 -8.43
N GLU A 154 -8.99 -18.97 -8.44
CA GLU A 154 -9.76 -17.97 -9.19
C GLU A 154 -9.51 -16.55 -8.70
N ILE A 155 -9.51 -16.32 -7.37
CA ILE A 155 -9.21 -15.02 -6.77
C ILE A 155 -7.80 -14.56 -7.17
N VAL A 156 -6.80 -15.42 -7.02
CA VAL A 156 -5.42 -15.10 -7.38
C VAL A 156 -5.28 -14.77 -8.87
N SER A 157 -5.97 -15.53 -9.72
CA SER A 157 -5.92 -15.31 -11.18
C SER A 157 -6.54 -13.98 -11.60
N LYS A 158 -7.65 -13.58 -10.97
CA LYS A 158 -8.33 -12.30 -11.24
C LYS A 158 -7.52 -11.07 -10.78
N ASN A 159 -6.71 -11.25 -9.74
CA ASN A 159 -5.95 -10.16 -9.12
C ASN A 159 -4.48 -10.13 -9.54
N LYS A 160 -4.06 -10.95 -10.50
CA LYS A 160 -2.73 -10.78 -11.11
C LYS A 160 -2.70 -9.43 -11.82
N PRO A 161 -1.64 -8.62 -11.58
CA PRO A 161 -1.43 -7.42 -12.38
C PRO A 161 -1.44 -7.84 -13.85
N ALA A 162 -2.17 -7.10 -14.70
CA ALA A 162 -2.03 -7.27 -16.14
C ALA A 162 -0.54 -7.08 -16.42
N GLU A 163 0.11 -8.13 -16.96
CA GLU A 163 1.51 -8.03 -17.37
C GLU A 163 1.58 -6.81 -18.28
N LEU A 164 2.25 -5.79 -17.81
CA LEU A 164 2.71 -4.70 -18.66
C LEU A 164 3.65 -5.36 -19.66
N SER A 165 3.11 -5.71 -20.82
CA SER A 165 3.84 -6.17 -21.98
C SER A 165 4.79 -5.05 -22.41
N GLY A 166 6.00 -5.08 -21.92
CA GLY A 166 7.02 -4.09 -22.24
C GLY A 166 8.20 -4.26 -21.32
N GLU A 167 9.19 -4.94 -21.85
CA GLU A 167 10.54 -5.08 -21.33
C GLU A 167 11.00 -3.84 -20.57
N ASN A 168 11.32 -3.98 -19.27
CA ASN A 168 12.45 -3.25 -18.75
C ASN A 168 13.06 -3.95 -17.53
N LYS A 169 14.33 -4.24 -17.74
CA LYS A 169 15.30 -4.88 -16.86
C LYS A 169 15.53 -4.08 -15.59
N GLU A 170 15.65 -4.85 -14.52
CA GLU A 170 16.50 -4.60 -13.34
C GLU A 170 17.13 -3.21 -13.21
N LYS A 171 16.60 -2.41 -12.31
CA LYS A 171 17.43 -1.49 -11.55
C LYS A 171 17.10 -1.70 -10.07
N ASN A 172 18.01 -2.41 -9.39
CA ASN A 172 18.07 -2.46 -7.95
C ASN A 172 18.18 -1.03 -7.41
N ILE A 173 17.11 -0.49 -6.87
CA ILE A 173 17.06 0.82 -6.20
C ILE A 173 17.29 0.67 -4.69
N TYR A 174 17.54 -0.54 -4.22
CA TYR A 174 17.77 -0.83 -2.81
C TYR A 174 19.25 -1.09 -2.55
N MET A 175 19.99 -0.06 -2.21
CA MET A 175 21.21 -0.09 -1.42
C MET A 175 21.05 0.84 -0.24
#